data_b138eaa203681b3afda4ec34dbe3121c
#
_entry.id   b138eaa203681b3afda4ec34dbe3121c
#
_cell.length_a   1.000
_cell.length_b   1.000
_cell.length_c   1.000
_cell.angle_alpha   90.00
_cell.angle_beta   90.00
_cell.angle_gamma   90.00
#
_symmetry.space_group_name_H-M   'P 1'
#
loop_
_entity.id
_entity.type
_entity.pdbx_description
1 polymer ?
#
loop_
_entity_poly.entity_id
_entity_poly.type
_entity_poly.pdbx_seq_one_letter_code
_entity_poly.pdbx_strand_id
1 'polypeptide(L)'
;WSVVPARTALAESVQERSQQTDDEEFRMRRITSDMEDLGSRTALKEEKDLIWYPAEVNTSIRPGWFYHQEEDDKVKSLEELKHIYIGSVGGNATFLLNIPPMPNGLLHENDVKRLNEFGKWKQAAFACNLAETAGISSTSEDSDYPVHNFLTDTMNTWYQPEEGCGQVELIVSLKSAENIIILLFMKPNGEKKAAGNLA
;
A
#
# COMPACT_ATOMS: atom_id res chain seq x y z
N TRP A 1 -2.08 5.19 -6.20
CA TRP A 1 -1.71 6.42 -6.87
C TRP A 1 -0.70 6.18 -7.95
N SER A 2 -1.11 6.37 -9.19
CA SER A 2 -0.21 6.15 -10.31
C SER A 2 -0.14 7.37 -11.23
N VAL A 3 -0.90 8.42 -10.91
CA VAL A 3 -0.99 9.63 -11.73
C VAL A 3 -1.04 10.86 -10.84
N VAL A 4 -0.15 11.80 -11.08
CA VAL A 4 -0.08 13.10 -10.40
C VAL A 4 0.09 14.22 -11.44
N PRO A 5 -0.23 15.48 -11.10
CA PRO A 5 0.14 16.61 -11.93
C PRO A 5 1.65 16.67 -12.16
N ALA A 6 2.09 16.95 -13.38
CA ALA A 6 3.51 17.02 -13.75
C ALA A 6 4.31 18.00 -12.86
N ARG A 7 3.69 19.12 -12.47
CA ARG A 7 4.27 20.11 -11.53
C ARG A 7 4.61 19.51 -10.15
N THR A 8 3.85 18.52 -9.68
CA THR A 8 4.08 17.85 -8.39
C THR A 8 5.34 17.01 -8.44
N ALA A 9 5.48 16.16 -9.46
CA ALA A 9 6.67 15.34 -9.65
C ALA A 9 7.95 16.18 -9.82
N LEU A 10 7.84 17.32 -10.53
CA LEU A 10 8.97 18.24 -10.65
C LEU A 10 9.37 18.82 -9.29
N ALA A 11 8.40 19.19 -8.45
CA ALA A 11 8.66 19.70 -7.10
C ALA A 11 9.37 18.66 -6.23
N GLU A 12 8.94 17.40 -6.24
CA GLU A 12 9.56 16.30 -5.50
C GLU A 12 11.00 16.02 -5.99
N SER A 13 11.22 15.97 -7.31
CA SER A 13 12.55 15.75 -7.88
C SER A 13 13.55 16.87 -7.53
N VAL A 14 13.07 18.10 -7.42
CA VAL A 14 13.87 19.25 -6.96
C VAL A 14 14.18 19.12 -5.47
N GLN A 15 13.24 18.65 -4.65
CA GLN A 15 13.44 18.42 -3.22
C GLN A 15 14.50 17.34 -2.95
N GLU A 16 14.50 16.24 -3.68
CA GLU A 16 15.53 15.19 -3.57
C GLU A 16 16.94 15.72 -3.86
N ARG A 17 17.04 16.64 -4.82
CA ARG A 17 18.32 17.27 -5.20
C ARG A 17 18.77 18.34 -4.22
N SER A 18 17.84 18.96 -3.50
CA SER A 18 18.10 20.09 -2.61
C SER A 18 17.95 19.74 -1.13
N GLN A 19 18.39 18.56 -0.69
CA GLN A 19 18.29 18.09 0.71
C GLN A 19 18.84 19.07 1.77
N GLN A 20 19.28 20.26 1.39
CA GLN A 20 19.88 21.27 2.25
C GLN A 20 19.14 22.60 2.34
N THR A 21 18.00 22.78 1.65
CA THR A 21 17.24 24.02 1.76
C THR A 21 16.02 23.87 2.64
N ASP A 22 16.05 24.56 3.79
CA ASP A 22 14.94 24.72 4.73
C ASP A 22 13.83 25.65 4.18
N ASP A 23 13.40 25.45 2.96
CA ASP A 23 12.36 26.24 2.34
C ASP A 23 10.97 25.74 2.79
N GLU A 24 10.32 26.49 3.70
CA GLU A 24 8.98 26.18 4.20
C GLU A 24 7.93 26.14 3.07
N GLU A 25 8.08 26.98 2.05
CA GLU A 25 7.18 27.01 0.90
C GLU A 25 7.24 25.70 0.09
N PHE A 26 8.39 25.05 0.08
CA PHE A 26 8.61 23.76 -0.55
C PHE A 26 7.99 22.61 0.25
N ARG A 27 8.02 22.68 1.59
CA ARG A 27 7.36 21.69 2.48
C ARG A 27 5.84 21.71 2.34
N MET A 28 5.24 22.86 2.06
CA MET A 28 3.78 22.99 1.87
C MET A 28 3.27 22.34 0.59
N ARG A 29 4.14 21.96 -0.33
CA ARG A 29 3.79 21.24 -1.59
C ARG A 29 3.96 19.73 -1.48
N ARG A 30 4.32 19.20 -0.34
CA ARG A 30 4.44 17.76 -0.13
C ARG A 30 3.09 17.08 -0.32
N ILE A 31 3.04 16.14 -1.24
CA ILE A 31 1.96 15.15 -1.28
C ILE A 31 2.27 14.14 -0.19
N THR A 32 1.42 14.09 0.82
CA THR A 32 1.53 13.14 1.91
C THR A 32 0.38 12.15 1.85
N SER A 33 0.57 10.95 2.37
CA SER A 33 -0.42 9.88 2.33
C SER A 33 -1.72 10.19 3.09
N ASP A 34 -1.71 11.22 3.93
CA ASP A 34 -2.83 11.69 4.74
C ASP A 34 -3.67 12.79 4.07
N MET A 35 -3.30 13.23 2.87
CA MET A 35 -4.11 14.19 2.12
C MET A 35 -5.45 13.55 1.68
N GLU A 36 -6.56 14.13 2.11
CA GLU A 36 -7.91 13.60 1.85
C GLU A 36 -8.27 13.53 0.35
N ASP A 37 -7.78 14.49 -0.43
CA ASP A 37 -8.07 14.59 -1.87
C ASP A 37 -6.99 13.98 -2.75
N LEU A 38 -6.01 13.33 -2.15
CA LEU A 38 -4.88 12.71 -2.84
C LEU A 38 -5.40 11.80 -4.00
N GLY A 39 -5.19 12.22 -5.31
CA GLY A 39 -5.62 11.56 -6.54
C GLY A 39 -7.12 11.42 -6.71
N SER A 40 -7.87 12.22 -5.99
CA SER A 40 -9.28 12.34 -6.32
C SER A 40 -9.41 12.83 -7.78
N ARG A 41 -10.38 12.29 -8.50
CA ARG A 41 -10.67 12.78 -9.86
C ARG A 41 -11.06 14.26 -9.85
N THR A 42 -11.63 14.73 -8.76
CA THR A 42 -11.97 16.15 -8.57
C THR A 42 -10.72 17.01 -8.54
N ALA A 43 -9.69 16.61 -7.77
CA ALA A 43 -8.42 17.33 -7.71
C ALA A 43 -7.67 17.31 -9.05
N LEU A 44 -7.80 16.22 -9.82
CA LEU A 44 -7.13 16.07 -11.12
C LEU A 44 -7.90 16.68 -12.29
N LYS A 45 -9.19 17.02 -12.15
CA LYS A 45 -10.07 17.45 -13.24
C LYS A 45 -9.57 18.69 -13.98
N GLU A 46 -9.00 19.62 -13.24
CA GLU A 46 -8.50 20.91 -13.78
C GLU A 46 -7.04 20.82 -14.25
N GLU A 47 -6.38 19.68 -14.04
CA GLU A 47 -4.98 19.51 -14.43
C GLU A 47 -4.89 19.04 -15.87
N LYS A 48 -4.03 19.69 -16.66
CA LYS A 48 -3.84 19.39 -18.10
C LYS A 48 -2.73 18.39 -18.35
N ASP A 49 -1.69 18.46 -17.52
CA ASP A 49 -0.48 17.66 -17.66
C ASP A 49 -0.38 16.65 -16.51
N LEU A 50 -0.74 15.40 -16.80
CA LEU A 50 -0.65 14.31 -15.84
C LEU A 50 0.52 13.39 -16.23
N ILE A 51 1.22 12.89 -15.22
CA ILE A 51 2.27 11.88 -15.39
C ILE A 51 1.98 10.68 -14.51
N TRP A 52 2.45 9.51 -14.94
CA TRP A 52 2.43 8.32 -14.10
C TRP A 52 3.54 8.41 -13.05
N TYR A 53 3.16 8.37 -11.79
CA TYR A 53 4.07 8.53 -10.65
C TYR A 53 3.64 7.63 -9.49
N PRO A 54 4.06 6.35 -9.50
CA PRO A 54 3.68 5.42 -8.44
C PRO A 54 4.27 5.85 -7.10
N ALA A 55 3.50 5.70 -6.04
CA ALA A 55 4.00 5.90 -4.69
C ALA A 55 5.04 4.83 -4.36
N GLU A 56 6.11 5.23 -3.68
CA GLU A 56 7.19 4.35 -3.23
C GLU A 56 7.52 4.62 -1.77
N VAL A 57 7.64 3.56 -1.00
CA VAL A 57 8.23 3.57 0.34
C VAL A 57 9.64 3.01 0.23
N ASN A 58 10.62 3.90 0.32
CA ASN A 58 12.03 3.57 0.21
C ASN A 58 12.69 3.60 1.59
N THR A 59 13.26 2.50 2.03
CA THR A 59 13.91 2.38 3.34
C THR A 59 15.08 1.40 3.30
N SER A 60 15.98 1.52 4.26
CA SER A 60 17.07 0.56 4.42
C SER A 60 16.74 -0.47 5.50
N ILE A 61 17.23 -1.69 5.35
CA ILE A 61 17.15 -2.75 6.38
C ILE A 61 17.96 -2.39 7.62
N ARG A 62 18.94 -1.50 7.48
CA ARG A 62 19.82 -0.98 8.53
C ARG A 62 19.51 0.49 8.83
N PRO A 63 20.05 1.09 9.91
CA PRO A 63 19.88 2.53 10.18
C PRO A 63 20.40 3.41 9.04
N GLY A 64 21.56 3.05 8.45
CA GLY A 64 22.17 3.75 7.33
C GLY A 64 21.85 3.15 5.97
N TRP A 65 22.17 3.91 4.88
CA TRP A 65 22.06 3.44 3.50
C TRP A 65 23.22 2.61 3.03
N PHE A 66 24.38 2.76 3.70
CA PHE A 66 25.60 2.02 3.40
C PHE A 66 25.91 1.06 4.54
N TYR A 67 26.75 0.07 4.27
CA TYR A 67 27.20 -0.88 5.28
C TYR A 67 28.16 -0.21 6.28
N HIS A 68 27.86 -0.42 7.57
CA HIS A 68 28.72 -0.10 8.68
C HIS A 68 28.71 -1.26 9.67
N GLN A 69 29.88 -1.73 10.07
CA GLN A 69 30.04 -2.88 10.97
C GLN A 69 29.37 -2.63 12.34
N GLU A 70 29.34 -1.39 12.80
CA GLU A 70 28.73 -0.97 14.08
C GLU A 70 27.18 -1.08 14.04
N GLU A 71 26.61 -1.39 12.86
CA GLU A 71 25.17 -1.58 12.64
C GLU A 71 24.79 -3.05 12.47
N ASP A 72 25.72 -4.00 12.61
CA ASP A 72 25.44 -5.42 12.37
C ASP A 72 24.33 -5.97 13.28
N ASP A 73 24.23 -5.47 14.51
CA ASP A 73 23.18 -5.84 15.46
C ASP A 73 21.91 -4.94 15.38
N LYS A 74 21.91 -3.94 14.48
CA LYS A 74 20.83 -2.96 14.34
C LYS A 74 19.95 -3.19 13.11
N VAL A 75 19.98 -4.40 12.57
CA VAL A 75 19.09 -4.80 11.47
C VAL A 75 17.63 -4.72 11.93
N LYS A 76 16.77 -4.09 11.13
CA LYS A 76 15.32 -3.99 11.44
C LYS A 76 14.75 -5.34 11.84
N SER A 77 13.91 -5.33 12.85
CA SER A 77 13.21 -6.52 13.31
C SER A 77 12.24 -7.05 12.25
N LEU A 78 11.84 -8.31 12.39
CA LEU A 78 10.82 -8.88 11.51
C LEU A 78 9.49 -8.10 11.61
N GLU A 79 9.11 -7.66 12.81
CA GLU A 79 7.87 -6.91 13.03
C GLU A 79 7.92 -5.52 12.36
N GLU A 80 9.06 -4.83 12.39
CA GLU A 80 9.22 -3.57 11.65
C GLU A 80 9.08 -3.77 10.14
N LEU A 81 9.71 -4.81 9.58
CA LEU A 81 9.59 -5.10 8.14
C LEU A 81 8.16 -5.48 7.74
N LYS A 82 7.44 -6.24 8.58
CA LYS A 82 6.02 -6.55 8.38
C LYS A 82 5.17 -5.28 8.37
N HIS A 83 5.38 -4.41 9.36
CA HIS A 83 4.65 -3.15 9.47
C HIS A 83 4.87 -2.26 8.24
N ILE A 84 6.13 -2.11 7.81
CA ILE A 84 6.46 -1.32 6.62
C ILE A 84 5.84 -1.95 5.36
N TYR A 85 5.89 -3.27 5.21
CA TYR A 85 5.31 -3.98 4.07
C TYR A 85 3.79 -3.79 3.99
N ILE A 86 3.09 -3.99 5.11
CA ILE A 86 1.63 -3.82 5.16
C ILE A 86 1.26 -2.37 4.91
N GLY A 87 1.95 -1.41 5.50
CA GLY A 87 1.69 0.02 5.30
C GLY A 87 2.01 0.52 3.90
N SER A 88 3.02 -0.04 3.24
CA SER A 88 3.42 0.35 1.88
C SER A 88 2.61 -0.40 0.80
N VAL A 89 2.79 -1.70 0.70
CA VAL A 89 2.12 -2.53 -0.33
C VAL A 89 0.62 -2.59 -0.10
N GLY A 90 0.17 -2.72 1.15
CA GLY A 90 -1.25 -2.63 1.51
C GLY A 90 -1.84 -1.25 1.26
N GLY A 91 -1.04 -0.19 1.29
CA GLY A 91 -1.40 1.18 0.90
C GLY A 91 -1.27 1.46 -0.61
N ASN A 92 -1.06 0.42 -1.43
CA ASN A 92 -0.87 0.53 -2.89
C ASN A 92 0.39 1.32 -3.28
N ALA A 93 1.47 1.18 -2.51
CA ALA A 93 2.80 1.74 -2.81
C ALA A 93 3.80 0.63 -3.11
N THR A 94 4.84 0.95 -3.87
CA THR A 94 6.00 0.07 -4.04
C THR A 94 6.82 0.05 -2.76
N PHE A 95 7.22 -1.13 -2.31
CA PHE A 95 8.18 -1.26 -1.21
C PHE A 95 9.58 -1.53 -1.75
N LEU A 96 10.47 -0.55 -1.65
CA LEU A 96 11.88 -0.63 -1.99
C LEU A 96 12.72 -0.75 -0.72
N LEU A 97 13.33 -1.92 -0.50
CA LEU A 97 14.17 -2.20 0.66
C LEU A 97 15.64 -2.22 0.25
N ASN A 98 16.39 -1.24 0.71
CA ASN A 98 17.84 -1.22 0.54
C ASN A 98 18.52 -2.20 1.49
N ILE A 99 19.46 -2.98 0.96
CA ILE A 99 20.29 -3.94 1.70
C ILE A 99 21.74 -3.66 1.33
N PRO A 100 22.48 -2.93 2.17
CA PRO A 100 23.82 -2.51 1.83
C PRO A 100 24.83 -3.68 1.85
N PRO A 101 25.59 -3.89 0.76
CA PRO A 101 26.58 -4.94 0.72
C PRO A 101 27.82 -4.57 1.57
N MET A 102 28.46 -5.59 2.14
CA MET A 102 29.78 -5.45 2.78
C MET A 102 30.87 -5.09 1.76
N PRO A 103 32.06 -4.64 2.18
CA PRO A 103 33.16 -4.31 1.27
C PRO A 103 33.61 -5.46 0.36
N ASN A 104 33.35 -6.70 0.74
CA ASN A 104 33.62 -7.88 -0.09
C ASN A 104 32.54 -8.20 -1.13
N GLY A 105 31.49 -7.35 -1.23
CA GLY A 105 30.36 -7.51 -2.16
C GLY A 105 29.27 -8.49 -1.72
N LEU A 106 29.39 -9.11 -0.54
CA LEU A 106 28.38 -10.01 0.01
C LEU A 106 27.47 -9.28 0.98
N LEU A 107 26.28 -9.84 1.22
CA LEU A 107 25.38 -9.38 2.28
C LEU A 107 25.84 -9.96 3.63
N HIS A 108 25.68 -9.18 4.70
CA HIS A 108 25.97 -9.65 6.04
C HIS A 108 24.97 -10.75 6.47
N GLU A 109 25.42 -11.70 7.27
CA GLU A 109 24.59 -12.86 7.69
C GLU A 109 23.29 -12.46 8.41
N ASN A 110 23.32 -11.40 9.23
CA ASN A 110 22.15 -10.89 9.92
C ASN A 110 21.09 -10.33 8.95
N ASP A 111 21.53 -9.66 7.87
CA ASP A 111 20.63 -9.18 6.82
C ASP A 111 19.99 -10.35 6.07
N VAL A 112 20.81 -11.34 5.69
CA VAL A 112 20.34 -12.55 5.00
C VAL A 112 19.34 -13.34 5.87
N LYS A 113 19.64 -13.49 7.17
CA LYS A 113 18.74 -14.13 8.13
C LYS A 113 17.41 -13.39 8.19
N ARG A 114 17.42 -12.08 8.34
CA ARG A 114 16.22 -11.24 8.44
C ARG A 114 15.38 -11.31 7.16
N LEU A 115 16.01 -11.26 6.00
CA LEU A 115 15.32 -11.42 4.70
C LEU A 115 14.66 -12.77 4.57
N ASN A 116 15.32 -13.85 4.99
CA ASN A 116 14.75 -15.19 4.97
C ASN A 116 13.54 -15.30 5.91
N GLU A 117 13.61 -14.73 7.12
CA GLU A 117 12.49 -14.68 8.06
C GLU A 117 11.31 -13.92 7.47
N PHE A 118 11.56 -12.75 6.88
CA PHE A 118 10.54 -11.93 6.22
C PHE A 118 9.91 -12.64 5.01
N GLY A 119 10.74 -13.27 4.18
CA GLY A 119 10.27 -14.07 3.04
C GLY A 119 9.36 -15.23 3.46
N LYS A 120 9.75 -15.99 4.49
CA LYS A 120 8.94 -17.08 5.05
C LYS A 120 7.60 -16.56 5.62
N TRP A 121 7.64 -15.46 6.36
CA TRP A 121 6.42 -14.85 6.86
C TRP A 121 5.49 -14.45 5.71
N LYS A 122 6.02 -13.77 4.68
CA LYS A 122 5.23 -13.35 3.52
C LYS A 122 4.58 -14.56 2.82
N GLN A 123 5.35 -15.61 2.58
CA GLN A 123 4.81 -16.82 1.97
C GLN A 123 3.69 -17.44 2.81
N ALA A 124 3.88 -17.54 4.13
CA ALA A 124 2.86 -18.10 5.03
C ALA A 124 1.61 -17.21 5.11
N ALA A 125 1.78 -15.89 5.21
CA ALA A 125 0.68 -14.94 5.34
C ALA A 125 -0.23 -14.89 4.11
N PHE A 126 0.30 -15.15 2.92
CA PHE A 126 -0.43 -15.13 1.66
C PHE A 126 -0.59 -16.51 1.02
N ALA A 127 -0.35 -17.59 1.76
CA ALA A 127 -0.45 -18.96 1.24
C ALA A 127 -1.89 -19.39 0.94
N CYS A 128 -2.85 -18.82 1.64
CA CYS A 128 -4.25 -19.21 1.53
C CYS A 128 -5.14 -17.94 1.51
N ASN A 129 -5.93 -17.80 0.46
CA ASN A 129 -6.97 -16.80 0.36
C ASN A 129 -8.30 -17.38 0.88
N LEU A 130 -8.65 -17.07 2.12
CA LEU A 130 -9.88 -17.56 2.74
C LEU A 130 -11.14 -17.07 2.04
N ALA A 131 -11.07 -15.95 1.30
CA ALA A 131 -12.19 -15.39 0.55
C ALA A 131 -12.66 -16.31 -0.60
N GLU A 132 -11.76 -17.08 -1.23
CA GLU A 132 -12.11 -17.96 -2.36
C GLU A 132 -13.20 -18.98 -2.03
N THR A 133 -13.32 -19.37 -0.77
CA THR A 133 -14.29 -20.38 -0.32
C THR A 133 -15.33 -19.83 0.64
N ALA A 134 -15.32 -18.54 0.92
CA ALA A 134 -16.26 -17.88 1.81
C ALA A 134 -17.62 -17.66 1.12
N GLY A 135 -18.67 -17.64 1.91
CA GLY A 135 -19.94 -17.07 1.51
C GLY A 135 -19.96 -15.57 1.79
N ILE A 136 -20.69 -14.82 1.00
CA ILE A 136 -20.89 -13.40 1.26
C ILE A 136 -22.33 -13.01 1.03
N SER A 137 -22.86 -12.10 1.85
CA SER A 137 -24.15 -11.44 1.67
C SER A 137 -24.04 -9.95 1.94
N SER A 138 -24.95 -9.20 1.35
CA SER A 138 -25.04 -7.75 1.53
C SER A 138 -26.49 -7.35 1.80
N THR A 139 -26.68 -6.25 2.49
CA THR A 139 -28.01 -5.63 2.68
C THR A 139 -28.49 -4.85 1.46
N SER A 140 -27.61 -4.57 0.50
CA SER A 140 -27.94 -3.88 -0.77
C SER A 140 -26.93 -4.28 -1.84
N GLU A 141 -27.40 -4.60 -3.04
CA GLU A 141 -26.51 -4.85 -4.19
C GLU A 141 -27.15 -4.39 -5.50
N ASP A 142 -26.34 -3.84 -6.37
CA ASP A 142 -26.68 -3.58 -7.76
C ASP A 142 -26.57 -4.89 -8.56
N SER A 143 -27.56 -5.21 -9.37
CA SER A 143 -27.61 -6.47 -10.14
C SER A 143 -26.43 -6.64 -11.12
N ASP A 144 -25.89 -5.52 -11.62
CA ASP A 144 -24.73 -5.53 -12.53
C ASP A 144 -23.40 -5.68 -11.77
N TYR A 145 -23.41 -5.39 -10.46
CA TYR A 145 -22.23 -5.42 -9.59
C TYR A 145 -22.50 -6.19 -8.29
N PRO A 146 -22.85 -7.49 -8.39
CA PRO A 146 -23.32 -8.29 -7.27
C PRO A 146 -22.25 -8.45 -6.18
N VAL A 147 -22.71 -8.70 -4.95
CA VAL A 147 -21.86 -8.79 -3.76
C VAL A 147 -20.78 -9.88 -3.86
N HIS A 148 -21.03 -10.92 -4.60
CA HIS A 148 -20.06 -12.00 -4.83
C HIS A 148 -18.79 -11.49 -5.54
N ASN A 149 -18.85 -10.41 -6.32
CA ASN A 149 -17.67 -9.78 -6.91
C ASN A 149 -16.68 -9.24 -5.87
N PHE A 150 -17.13 -8.99 -4.64
CA PHE A 150 -16.28 -8.57 -3.54
C PHE A 150 -15.21 -9.62 -3.14
N LEU A 151 -15.49 -10.89 -3.37
CA LEU A 151 -14.58 -11.99 -3.06
C LEU A 151 -13.65 -12.37 -4.22
N THR A 152 -13.80 -11.73 -5.39
CA THR A 152 -13.00 -12.06 -6.57
C THR A 152 -11.67 -11.31 -6.54
N ASP A 153 -10.59 -12.00 -6.89
CA ASP A 153 -9.24 -11.41 -7.04
C ASP A 153 -9.05 -10.92 -8.49
N THR A 154 -9.89 -9.98 -8.91
CA THR A 154 -9.80 -9.38 -10.24
C THR A 154 -10.07 -7.87 -10.21
N MET A 155 -9.32 -7.13 -11.00
CA MET A 155 -9.48 -5.68 -11.15
C MET A 155 -10.65 -5.29 -12.07
N ASN A 156 -11.27 -6.27 -12.73
CA ASN A 156 -12.31 -6.04 -13.75
C ASN A 156 -13.73 -6.17 -13.19
N THR A 157 -13.88 -6.70 -11.99
CA THR A 157 -15.18 -6.86 -11.32
C THR A 157 -15.14 -6.20 -9.95
N TRP A 158 -16.24 -5.63 -9.53
CA TRP A 158 -16.38 -5.03 -8.20
C TRP A 158 -17.80 -5.20 -7.70
N TYR A 159 -17.98 -5.04 -6.42
CA TYR A 159 -19.29 -4.93 -5.79
C TYR A 159 -19.71 -3.46 -5.72
N GLN A 160 -21.01 -3.20 -5.95
CA GLN A 160 -21.62 -1.90 -5.77
C GLN A 160 -22.98 -2.07 -5.09
N PRO A 161 -23.33 -1.27 -4.06
CA PRO A 161 -24.69 -1.21 -3.55
C PRO A 161 -25.60 -0.48 -4.53
N GLU A 162 -26.92 -0.62 -4.37
CA GLU A 162 -27.90 0.17 -5.11
C GLU A 162 -27.66 1.66 -4.98
N GLU A 163 -28.03 2.41 -6.04
CA GLU A 163 -27.85 3.87 -6.04
C GLU A 163 -28.66 4.52 -4.92
N GLY A 164 -28.03 5.44 -4.17
CA GLY A 164 -28.66 6.14 -3.06
C GLY A 164 -28.60 5.38 -1.72
N CYS A 165 -28.06 4.17 -1.68
CA CYS A 165 -27.82 3.46 -0.42
C CYS A 165 -26.75 4.16 0.39
N GLY A 166 -27.08 4.64 1.59
CA GLY A 166 -26.16 5.39 2.45
C GLY A 166 -25.28 4.54 3.35
N GLN A 167 -25.69 3.30 3.64
CA GLN A 167 -24.98 2.36 4.49
C GLN A 167 -25.25 0.94 4.05
N VAL A 168 -24.21 0.11 4.05
CA VAL A 168 -24.27 -1.29 3.66
C VAL A 168 -23.62 -2.13 4.74
N GLU A 169 -24.24 -3.26 5.06
CA GLU A 169 -23.63 -4.30 5.87
C GLU A 169 -23.21 -5.46 4.95
N LEU A 170 -21.95 -5.85 5.03
CA LEU A 170 -21.36 -7.00 4.35
C LEU A 170 -21.06 -8.08 5.38
N ILE A 171 -21.60 -9.28 5.17
CA ILE A 171 -21.34 -10.43 6.03
C ILE A 171 -20.56 -11.46 5.23
N VAL A 172 -19.31 -11.69 5.64
CA VAL A 172 -18.44 -12.73 5.06
C VAL A 172 -18.44 -13.94 5.99
N SER A 173 -18.88 -15.08 5.46
CA SER A 173 -19.01 -16.32 6.21
C SER A 173 -17.93 -17.31 5.78
N LEU A 174 -16.97 -17.57 6.64
CA LEU A 174 -15.95 -18.59 6.42
C LEU A 174 -16.54 -19.99 6.68
N LYS A 175 -16.02 -21.02 6.01
CA LYS A 175 -16.45 -22.42 6.17
C LYS A 175 -16.15 -22.99 7.56
N SER A 176 -15.13 -22.48 8.21
CA SER A 176 -14.67 -22.87 9.54
C SER A 176 -14.11 -21.66 10.29
N ALA A 177 -13.93 -21.80 11.59
CA ALA A 177 -13.25 -20.78 12.39
C ALA A 177 -11.77 -20.75 12.02
N GLU A 178 -11.30 -19.62 11.50
CA GLU A 178 -9.93 -19.42 11.02
C GLU A 178 -9.27 -18.20 11.67
N ASN A 179 -7.94 -18.24 11.77
CA ASN A 179 -7.18 -17.09 12.20
C ASN A 179 -6.89 -16.19 10.99
N ILE A 180 -7.54 -15.03 10.94
CA ILE A 180 -7.29 -14.03 9.90
C ILE A 180 -6.06 -13.22 10.29
N ILE A 181 -5.01 -13.31 9.47
CA ILE A 181 -3.74 -12.58 9.70
C ILE A 181 -3.78 -11.22 8.99
N ILE A 182 -4.33 -11.17 7.78
CA ILE A 182 -4.39 -9.98 6.95
C ILE A 182 -5.78 -9.88 6.33
N LEU A 183 -6.38 -8.72 6.41
CA LEU A 183 -7.61 -8.37 5.71
C LEU A 183 -7.30 -7.28 4.69
N LEU A 184 -7.50 -7.58 3.41
CA LEU A 184 -7.25 -6.67 2.31
C LEU A 184 -8.57 -6.27 1.65
N PHE A 185 -8.77 -4.96 1.50
CA PHE A 185 -9.86 -4.40 0.71
C PHE A 185 -9.27 -3.66 -0.49
N MET A 186 -9.68 -4.05 -1.69
CA MET A 186 -9.33 -3.34 -2.90
C MET A 186 -10.49 -2.45 -3.31
N LYS A 187 -10.20 -1.16 -3.48
CA LYS A 187 -11.17 -0.20 -4.00
C LYS A 187 -11.03 -0.12 -5.51
N PRO A 188 -12.11 -0.34 -6.27
CA PRO A 188 -12.04 -0.19 -7.72
C PRO A 188 -11.73 1.26 -8.10
N ASN A 189 -11.00 1.46 -9.19
CA ASN A 189 -10.72 2.76 -9.78
C ASN A 189 -11.95 3.34 -10.53
N GLY A 190 -13.10 3.38 -9.88
CA GLY A 190 -14.37 3.83 -10.45
C GLY A 190 -14.84 5.18 -9.92
N GLU A 191 -15.79 5.79 -10.63
CA GLU A 191 -16.29 7.16 -10.37
C GLU A 191 -17.17 7.32 -9.14
N LYS A 192 -17.62 6.27 -8.48
CA LYS A 192 -18.53 6.36 -7.34
C LYS A 192 -17.81 6.11 -6.02
N LYS A 193 -17.95 7.06 -5.11
CA LYS A 193 -17.44 7.00 -3.74
C LYS A 193 -18.14 5.88 -2.96
N ALA A 194 -17.43 4.83 -2.61
CA ALA A 194 -17.78 4.05 -1.44
C ALA A 194 -16.93 4.58 -0.27
N ALA A 195 -17.48 5.50 0.51
CA ALA A 195 -16.90 5.88 1.79
C ALA A 195 -17.49 4.93 2.84
N GLY A 196 -16.75 3.89 3.18
CA GLY A 196 -17.06 3.04 4.32
C GLY A 196 -16.03 3.29 5.41
N ASN A 197 -16.44 3.80 6.56
CA ASN A 197 -15.66 3.70 7.78
C ASN A 197 -15.77 2.26 8.28
N LEU A 198 -14.64 1.58 8.43
CA LEU A 198 -14.55 0.33 9.15
C LEU A 198 -14.73 0.63 10.63
N ALA A 199 -15.75 0.06 11.25
CA ALA A 199 -15.94 0.06 12.70
C ALA A 199 -15.20 -1.12 13.32
#